data_db5ff11f60563ecd938513e3f845d01f
#
_entry.id   db5ff11f60563ecd938513e3f845d01f
#
_cell.length_a   1.000
_cell.length_b   1.000
_cell.length_c   1.000
_cell.angle_alpha   90.00
_cell.angle_beta   90.00
_cell.angle_gamma   90.00
#
_symmetry.space_group_name_H-M   'P 1'
#
loop_
_entity.id
_entity.type
_entity.pdbx_description
1 polymer ?
#
loop_
_entity_poly.entity_id
_entity_poly.type
_entity_poly.pdbx_seq_one_letter_code
_entity_poly.pdbx_strand_id
1 'polypeptide(L)'
;MRKSFTFLATALLAGLMFNTSAQAAKTYQVGTDAAYAPFESQNEKKEIVGFDIEVLKAIAAKGGFQVKFINTPWEGIFASLNNGDRDIVISAVTITPERKQTMDFSEPYFEAKQLIAVNNSSKINKLADLKGKKIGVQTGTTGDEAAQKLLGKTSPNIKRFESTPLAIQELQSGGVDAVIADNGVVVNFIANNGKGKLRTIDDASFAKEYYGIAVKKGNKALLEQINKGLAAIKADGTYDKIYKQYFGK
;
A
#
# COMPACT_ATOMS: atom_id res chain seq x y z
N MET A 1 -11.53 58.81 71.94
CA MET A 1 -10.81 58.78 70.63
C MET A 1 -10.44 57.31 70.34
N ARG A 2 -11.24 56.62 69.49
CA ARG A 2 -11.02 55.22 69.12
C ARG A 2 -10.59 55.24 67.62
N LYS A 3 -9.37 54.77 67.35
CA LYS A 3 -8.86 54.61 66.02
C LYS A 3 -9.20 53.20 65.55
N SER A 4 -10.03 53.08 64.52
CA SER A 4 -10.33 51.80 63.80
C SER A 4 -9.22 51.54 62.82
N PHE A 5 -8.59 50.36 62.90
CA PHE A 5 -7.68 49.84 61.87
C PHE A 5 -8.46 48.90 60.95
N THR A 6 -8.54 49.28 59.69
CA THR A 6 -9.13 48.47 58.66
C THR A 6 -8.02 47.57 57.99
N PHE A 7 -8.09 46.25 58.17
CA PHE A 7 -7.22 45.32 57.47
C PHE A 7 -7.75 45.08 56.07
N LEU A 8 -6.94 45.44 55.09
CA LEU A 8 -7.19 45.13 53.65
C LEU A 8 -6.55 43.76 53.35
N ALA A 9 -7.37 42.72 53.19
CA ALA A 9 -6.91 41.41 52.78
C ALA A 9 -6.81 41.35 51.24
N THR A 10 -5.60 41.39 50.73
CA THR A 10 -5.30 41.19 49.29
C THR A 10 -5.20 39.70 48.99
N ALA A 11 -6.24 39.13 48.37
CA ALA A 11 -6.22 37.74 47.88
C ALA A 11 -5.43 37.70 46.56
N LEU A 12 -4.21 37.14 46.59
CA LEU A 12 -3.45 36.74 45.39
C LEU A 12 -4.09 35.47 44.79
N LEU A 13 -4.87 35.61 43.72
CA LEU A 13 -5.21 34.48 42.84
C LEU A 13 -3.99 34.17 41.98
N ALA A 14 -3.20 33.16 42.36
CA ALA A 14 -2.19 32.55 41.52
C ALA A 14 -2.90 31.70 40.47
N GLY A 15 -3.12 32.26 39.27
CA GLY A 15 -3.58 31.51 38.10
C GLY A 15 -2.52 30.51 37.66
N LEU A 16 -2.72 29.24 37.93
CA LEU A 16 -1.96 28.12 37.31
C LEU A 16 -2.30 28.07 35.81
N MET A 17 -1.50 28.76 35.01
CA MET A 17 -1.50 28.54 33.56
C MET A 17 -0.91 27.15 33.29
N PHE A 18 -1.77 26.16 33.07
CA PHE A 18 -1.37 24.92 32.47
C PHE A 18 -0.96 25.20 31.03
N ASN A 19 0.35 25.39 30.81
CA ASN A 19 0.95 25.33 29.48
C ASN A 19 0.84 23.88 29.00
N THR A 20 -0.26 23.50 28.37
CA THR A 20 -0.31 22.30 27.54
C THR A 20 0.55 22.58 26.32
N SER A 21 1.83 22.23 26.40
CA SER A 21 2.69 22.13 25.21
C SER A 21 2.02 21.14 24.27
N ALA A 22 1.34 21.64 23.24
CA ALA A 22 0.87 20.79 22.15
C ALA A 22 2.14 20.20 21.50
N GLN A 23 2.47 18.96 21.85
CA GLN A 23 3.58 18.24 21.23
C GLN A 23 3.23 18.10 19.76
N ALA A 24 4.07 18.68 18.89
CA ALA A 24 3.88 18.58 17.45
C ALA A 24 3.77 17.09 17.07
N ALA A 25 2.73 16.73 16.30
CA ALA A 25 2.52 15.37 15.87
C ALA A 25 3.74 14.87 15.10
N LYS A 26 4.25 13.68 15.46
CA LYS A 26 5.41 13.08 14.81
C LYS A 26 5.10 12.82 13.34
N THR A 27 6.01 13.22 12.45
CA THR A 27 5.93 12.95 11.01
C THR A 27 6.75 11.71 10.67
N TYR A 28 6.09 10.71 10.07
CA TYR A 28 6.73 9.48 9.61
C TYR A 28 7.02 9.51 8.11
N GLN A 29 8.19 9.00 7.71
CA GLN A 29 8.58 8.84 6.32
C GLN A 29 7.94 7.57 5.76
N VAL A 30 7.16 7.69 4.69
CA VAL A 30 6.40 6.58 4.09
C VAL A 30 6.96 6.23 2.72
N GLY A 31 7.43 4.99 2.55
CA GLY A 31 7.80 4.43 1.26
C GLY A 31 6.58 3.89 0.52
N THR A 32 6.48 4.22 -0.76
CA THR A 32 5.45 3.71 -1.68
C THR A 32 6.02 3.71 -3.10
N ASP A 33 5.77 2.67 -3.89
CA ASP A 33 6.19 2.60 -5.29
C ASP A 33 5.09 3.19 -6.18
N ALA A 34 5.20 4.50 -6.46
CA ALA A 34 4.17 5.29 -7.11
C ALA A 34 4.01 4.97 -8.62
N ALA A 35 4.01 3.68 -8.96
CA ALA A 35 3.79 3.12 -10.29
C ALA A 35 2.73 1.99 -10.28
N TYR A 36 1.83 1.96 -9.29
CA TYR A 36 0.92 0.85 -9.03
C TYR A 36 -0.56 1.29 -8.92
N ALA A 37 -1.02 2.11 -9.87
CA ALA A 37 -2.42 2.58 -9.87
C ALA A 37 -3.43 1.40 -9.88
N PRO A 38 -4.55 1.48 -9.13
CA PRO A 38 -5.09 2.67 -8.47
C PRO A 38 -4.62 2.84 -7.01
N PHE A 39 -3.73 1.98 -6.50
CA PHE A 39 -3.27 2.02 -5.12
C PHE A 39 -2.34 3.22 -4.88
N GLU A 40 -1.31 3.39 -5.70
CA GLU A 40 -0.41 4.52 -5.70
C GLU A 40 0.13 4.84 -7.09
N SER A 41 0.20 6.12 -7.41
CA SER A 41 0.73 6.63 -8.66
C SER A 41 1.17 8.08 -8.52
N GLN A 42 1.93 8.59 -9.49
CA GLN A 42 2.17 10.01 -9.61
C GLN A 42 1.15 10.62 -10.57
N ASN A 43 0.53 11.74 -10.15
CA ASN A 43 -0.31 12.54 -11.04
C ASN A 43 0.56 13.44 -11.95
N GLU A 44 -0.08 14.24 -12.81
CA GLU A 44 0.61 15.16 -13.72
C GLU A 44 1.49 16.19 -13.00
N LYS A 45 1.16 16.51 -11.74
CA LYS A 45 1.94 17.42 -10.88
C LYS A 45 3.05 16.70 -10.11
N LYS A 46 3.27 15.41 -10.39
CA LYS A 46 4.21 14.53 -9.67
C LYS A 46 3.88 14.33 -8.18
N GLU A 47 2.64 14.61 -7.79
CA GLU A 47 2.15 14.31 -6.45
C GLU A 47 1.80 12.82 -6.36
N ILE A 48 2.13 12.20 -5.23
CA ILE A 48 1.80 10.80 -4.98
C ILE A 48 0.34 10.73 -4.52
N VAL A 49 -0.48 10.00 -5.27
CA VAL A 49 -1.92 9.85 -5.09
C VAL A 49 -2.33 8.39 -5.20
N GLY A 50 -3.51 8.04 -4.70
CA GLY A 50 -4.08 6.70 -4.85
C GLY A 50 -4.78 6.23 -3.58
N PHE A 51 -5.35 5.03 -3.67
CA PHE A 51 -6.10 4.43 -2.58
C PHE A 51 -5.26 4.30 -1.30
N ASP A 52 -4.07 3.73 -1.39
CA ASP A 52 -3.14 3.53 -0.28
C ASP A 52 -2.78 4.85 0.39
N ILE A 53 -2.60 5.88 -0.43
CA ILE A 53 -2.23 7.22 0.05
C ILE A 53 -3.36 7.83 0.88
N GLU A 54 -4.61 7.74 0.39
CA GLU A 54 -5.76 8.28 1.11
C GLU A 54 -6.09 7.47 2.36
N VAL A 55 -5.98 6.15 2.29
CA VAL A 55 -6.16 5.27 3.47
C VAL A 55 -5.15 5.62 4.56
N LEU A 56 -3.86 5.74 4.24
CA LEU A 56 -2.85 6.04 5.26
C LEU A 56 -2.96 7.47 5.80
N LYS A 57 -3.33 8.46 4.97
CA LYS A 57 -3.64 9.82 5.43
C LYS A 57 -4.80 9.83 6.44
N ALA A 58 -5.87 9.08 6.15
CA ALA A 58 -7.00 8.97 7.06
C ALA A 58 -6.64 8.27 8.38
N ILE A 59 -5.85 7.18 8.29
CA ILE A 59 -5.29 6.46 9.46
C ILE A 59 -4.45 7.42 10.31
N ALA A 60 -3.55 8.19 9.70
CA ALA A 60 -2.67 9.12 10.38
C ALA A 60 -3.45 10.20 11.12
N ALA A 61 -4.48 10.76 10.49
CA ALA A 61 -5.36 11.74 11.12
C ALA A 61 -6.07 11.18 12.37
N LYS A 62 -6.54 9.93 12.34
CA LYS A 62 -7.16 9.26 13.49
C LYS A 62 -6.13 8.81 14.54
N GLY A 63 -4.93 8.44 14.11
CA GLY A 63 -3.83 7.98 14.95
C GLY A 63 -3.03 9.11 15.61
N GLY A 64 -3.29 10.38 15.25
CA GLY A 64 -2.61 11.54 15.82
C GLY A 64 -1.15 11.68 15.38
N PHE A 65 -0.81 11.27 14.14
CA PHE A 65 0.51 11.44 13.55
C PHE A 65 0.42 12.01 12.14
N GLN A 66 1.56 12.44 11.60
CA GLN A 66 1.68 12.95 10.24
C GLN A 66 2.46 11.99 9.37
N VAL A 67 2.27 12.06 8.05
CA VAL A 67 2.95 11.23 7.08
C VAL A 67 3.52 12.06 5.93
N LYS A 68 4.73 11.69 5.49
CA LYS A 68 5.36 12.24 4.29
C LYS A 68 5.65 11.07 3.34
N PHE A 69 4.93 11.03 2.22
CA PHE A 69 5.13 10.00 1.19
C PHE A 69 6.37 10.28 0.35
N ILE A 70 7.11 9.22 0.06
CA ILE A 70 8.33 9.27 -0.73
C ILE A 70 8.26 8.13 -1.74
N ASN A 71 8.32 8.50 -3.03
CA ASN A 71 8.39 7.50 -4.08
C ASN A 71 9.66 6.67 -3.89
N THR A 72 9.47 5.39 -3.66
CA THR A 72 10.54 4.44 -3.36
C THR A 72 10.32 3.20 -4.24
N PRO A 73 11.22 2.93 -5.20
CA PRO A 73 11.08 1.79 -6.09
C PRO A 73 10.92 0.48 -5.33
N TRP A 74 10.07 -0.42 -5.85
CA TRP A 74 9.72 -1.69 -5.22
C TRP A 74 10.94 -2.53 -4.83
N GLU A 75 11.95 -2.60 -5.70
CA GLU A 75 13.16 -3.40 -5.48
C GLU A 75 13.92 -3.01 -4.19
N GLY A 76 13.85 -1.73 -3.79
CA GLY A 76 14.52 -1.22 -2.60
C GLY A 76 13.60 -0.95 -1.40
N ILE A 77 12.28 -1.08 -1.56
CA ILE A 77 11.31 -0.57 -0.59
C ILE A 77 11.42 -1.24 0.78
N PHE A 78 11.60 -2.56 0.81
CA PHE A 78 11.75 -3.31 2.08
C PHE A 78 13.11 -3.07 2.75
N ALA A 79 14.18 -2.90 1.96
CA ALA A 79 15.48 -2.53 2.48
C ALA A 79 15.42 -1.14 3.15
N SER A 80 14.75 -0.17 2.53
CA SER A 80 14.58 1.17 3.09
C SER A 80 13.85 1.17 4.43
N LEU A 81 12.85 0.27 4.61
CA LEU A 81 12.16 0.08 5.88
C LEU A 81 13.08 -0.53 6.95
N ASN A 82 13.82 -1.57 6.59
CA ASN A 82 14.69 -2.29 7.52
C ASN A 82 15.88 -1.44 7.97
N ASN A 83 16.43 -0.61 7.09
CA ASN A 83 17.52 0.31 7.40
C ASN A 83 17.06 1.53 8.20
N GLY A 84 15.74 1.83 8.21
CA GLY A 84 15.18 3.00 8.90
C GLY A 84 15.14 4.27 8.05
N ASP A 85 15.37 4.18 6.73
CA ASP A 85 15.20 5.29 5.79
C ASP A 85 13.72 5.61 5.59
N ARG A 86 12.86 4.64 5.86
CA ARG A 86 11.41 4.73 5.90
C ARG A 86 10.91 4.16 7.23
N ASP A 87 9.90 4.82 7.79
CA ASP A 87 9.25 4.36 9.02
C ASP A 87 8.09 3.39 8.71
N ILE A 88 7.44 3.62 7.58
CA ILE A 88 6.23 2.91 7.12
C ILE A 88 6.41 2.57 5.64
N VAL A 89 5.91 1.42 5.23
CA VAL A 89 5.68 1.09 3.81
C VAL A 89 4.22 0.76 3.61
N ILE A 90 3.58 1.47 2.67
CA ILE A 90 2.27 1.15 2.12
C ILE A 90 2.39 1.23 0.60
N SER A 91 2.20 0.11 -0.08
CA SER A 91 2.40 -0.05 -1.52
C SER A 91 1.80 -1.38 -1.98
N ALA A 92 0.50 -1.58 -1.72
CA ALA A 92 -0.21 -2.82 -2.01
C ALA A 92 0.55 -4.08 -1.55
N VAL A 93 1.17 -4.01 -0.36
CA VAL A 93 2.09 -5.06 0.10
C VAL A 93 1.33 -6.25 0.64
N THR A 94 1.33 -7.37 -0.10
CA THR A 94 0.79 -8.63 0.37
C THR A 94 1.48 -9.09 1.66
N ILE A 95 0.68 -9.42 2.66
CA ILE A 95 1.12 -10.04 3.91
C ILE A 95 1.49 -11.50 3.62
N THR A 96 2.79 -11.84 3.66
CA THR A 96 3.25 -13.22 3.51
C THR A 96 4.03 -13.69 4.72
N PRO A 97 4.08 -15.02 4.99
CA PRO A 97 4.91 -15.57 6.07
C PRO A 97 6.38 -15.19 5.94
N GLU A 98 6.90 -15.12 4.71
CA GLU A 98 8.28 -14.72 4.45
C GLU A 98 8.53 -13.26 4.85
N ARG A 99 7.68 -12.34 4.38
CA ARG A 99 7.79 -10.91 4.70
C ARG A 99 7.64 -10.65 6.19
N LYS A 100 6.77 -11.40 6.89
CA LYS A 100 6.63 -11.33 8.36
C LYS A 100 7.89 -11.70 9.14
N GLN A 101 8.86 -12.36 8.53
CA GLN A 101 10.13 -12.64 9.21
C GLN A 101 10.97 -11.38 9.41
N THR A 102 10.89 -10.41 8.49
CA THR A 102 11.74 -9.22 8.44
C THR A 102 11.02 -7.91 8.80
N MET A 103 9.68 -7.89 8.78
CA MET A 103 8.87 -6.71 9.11
C MET A 103 7.59 -7.11 9.83
N ASP A 104 6.93 -6.14 10.48
CA ASP A 104 5.61 -6.33 11.06
C ASP A 104 4.56 -5.64 10.21
N PHE A 105 3.35 -6.22 10.16
CA PHE A 105 2.24 -5.72 9.34
C PHE A 105 1.06 -5.30 10.21
N SER A 106 0.35 -4.30 9.75
CA SER A 106 -0.96 -3.95 10.30
C SER A 106 -1.97 -5.08 10.10
N GLU A 107 -3.15 -4.93 10.71
CA GLU A 107 -4.33 -5.66 10.27
C GLU A 107 -4.56 -5.41 8.78
N PRO A 108 -5.14 -6.40 8.05
CA PRO A 108 -5.40 -6.27 6.63
C PRO A 108 -6.28 -5.07 6.31
N TYR A 109 -5.90 -4.31 5.28
CA TYR A 109 -6.73 -3.20 4.81
C TYR A 109 -7.36 -3.43 3.44
N PHE A 110 -6.87 -4.39 2.65
CA PHE A 110 -7.41 -4.71 1.33
C PHE A 110 -7.32 -6.21 1.05
N GLU A 111 -8.33 -6.78 0.36
CA GLU A 111 -8.31 -8.15 -0.16
C GLU A 111 -7.97 -8.13 -1.64
N ALA A 112 -6.93 -8.84 -2.03
CA ALA A 112 -6.44 -8.94 -3.40
C ALA A 112 -6.39 -10.40 -3.88
N LYS A 113 -6.12 -10.57 -5.16
CA LYS A 113 -5.93 -11.86 -5.81
C LYS A 113 -5.07 -11.67 -7.06
N GLN A 114 -4.26 -12.64 -7.40
CA GLN A 114 -3.56 -12.63 -8.68
C GLN A 114 -4.54 -12.82 -9.84
N LEU A 115 -4.30 -12.12 -10.95
CA LEU A 115 -4.92 -12.35 -12.25
C LEU A 115 -3.87 -12.60 -13.32
N ILE A 116 -4.29 -13.27 -14.39
CA ILE A 116 -3.50 -13.39 -15.60
C ILE A 116 -4.06 -12.41 -16.63
N ALA A 117 -3.23 -11.50 -17.13
CA ALA A 117 -3.53 -10.67 -18.29
C ALA A 117 -2.97 -11.30 -19.54
N VAL A 118 -3.75 -11.33 -20.62
CA VAL A 118 -3.37 -11.84 -21.93
C VAL A 118 -3.93 -10.96 -23.04
N ASN A 119 -3.35 -11.02 -24.25
CA ASN A 119 -3.95 -10.44 -25.43
C ASN A 119 -5.32 -11.10 -25.74
N ASN A 120 -6.28 -10.35 -26.22
CA ASN A 120 -7.63 -10.85 -26.54
C ASN A 120 -7.64 -12.03 -27.51
N SER A 121 -6.67 -12.08 -28.44
CA SER A 121 -6.50 -13.17 -29.40
C SER A 121 -5.83 -14.42 -28.81
N SER A 122 -5.34 -14.35 -27.57
CA SER A 122 -4.64 -15.47 -26.92
C SER A 122 -5.59 -16.64 -26.68
N LYS A 123 -5.05 -17.86 -26.83
CA LYS A 123 -5.75 -19.12 -26.51
C LYS A 123 -5.56 -19.57 -25.08
N ILE A 124 -4.81 -18.84 -24.26
CA ILE A 124 -4.60 -19.08 -22.84
C ILE A 124 -5.90 -18.81 -22.09
N ASN A 125 -6.38 -19.75 -21.26
CA ASN A 125 -7.63 -19.62 -20.50
C ASN A 125 -7.49 -19.98 -19.01
N LYS A 126 -6.33 -20.51 -18.58
CA LYS A 126 -6.05 -20.90 -17.20
C LYS A 126 -4.55 -20.85 -16.93
N LEU A 127 -4.17 -20.86 -15.64
CA LEU A 127 -2.78 -20.85 -15.21
C LEU A 127 -1.93 -21.98 -15.83
N ALA A 128 -2.50 -23.18 -15.95
CA ALA A 128 -1.80 -24.34 -16.51
C ALA A 128 -1.38 -24.15 -17.98
N ASP A 129 -2.09 -23.32 -18.75
CA ASP A 129 -1.79 -23.04 -20.15
C ASP A 129 -0.53 -22.17 -20.32
N LEU A 130 -0.03 -21.59 -19.23
CA LEU A 130 1.21 -20.81 -19.22
C LEU A 130 2.49 -21.65 -19.20
N LYS A 131 2.40 -22.98 -19.08
CA LYS A 131 3.57 -23.87 -19.19
C LYS A 131 4.23 -23.69 -20.55
N GLY A 132 5.53 -23.37 -20.55
CA GLY A 132 6.31 -23.09 -21.76
C GLY A 132 6.07 -21.71 -22.39
N LYS A 133 5.23 -20.86 -21.79
CA LYS A 133 4.96 -19.49 -22.23
C LYS A 133 5.88 -18.50 -21.52
N LYS A 134 6.11 -17.34 -22.15
CA LYS A 134 6.82 -16.23 -21.54
C LYS A 134 5.85 -15.48 -20.63
N ILE A 135 6.15 -15.41 -19.34
CA ILE A 135 5.32 -14.73 -18.33
C ILE A 135 6.04 -13.47 -17.87
N GLY A 136 5.42 -12.30 -18.04
CA GLY A 136 5.85 -11.04 -17.47
C GLY A 136 5.39 -10.91 -16.02
N VAL A 137 6.27 -10.47 -15.13
CA VAL A 137 5.98 -10.21 -13.71
C VAL A 137 6.80 -9.01 -13.23
N GLN A 138 6.32 -8.33 -12.19
CA GLN A 138 7.20 -7.41 -11.45
C GLN A 138 8.07 -8.23 -10.50
N THR A 139 9.37 -7.95 -10.47
CA THR A 139 10.38 -8.67 -9.68
C THR A 139 9.99 -8.71 -8.20
N GLY A 140 10.05 -9.90 -7.55
CA GLY A 140 9.88 -10.04 -6.10
C GLY A 140 8.46 -9.79 -5.57
N THR A 141 7.45 -9.84 -6.44
CA THR A 141 6.03 -9.81 -6.06
C THR A 141 5.48 -11.23 -5.87
N THR A 142 4.27 -11.34 -5.30
CA THR A 142 3.55 -12.63 -5.24
C THR A 142 3.17 -13.14 -6.62
N GLY A 143 3.04 -12.26 -7.62
CA GLY A 143 2.90 -12.63 -9.03
C GLY A 143 4.16 -13.31 -9.58
N ASP A 144 5.36 -12.82 -9.24
CA ASP A 144 6.63 -13.49 -9.57
C ASP A 144 6.73 -14.86 -8.87
N GLU A 145 6.33 -14.96 -7.60
CA GLU A 145 6.29 -16.23 -6.87
C GLU A 145 5.34 -17.25 -7.52
N ALA A 146 4.19 -16.80 -8.00
CA ALA A 146 3.23 -17.65 -8.73
C ALA A 146 3.83 -18.17 -10.04
N ALA A 147 4.52 -17.32 -10.80
CA ALA A 147 5.22 -17.72 -12.01
C ALA A 147 6.36 -18.73 -11.71
N GLN A 148 7.11 -18.51 -10.61
CA GLN A 148 8.16 -19.42 -10.16
C GLN A 148 7.61 -20.80 -9.75
N LYS A 149 6.47 -20.85 -9.07
CA LYS A 149 5.81 -22.12 -8.73
C LYS A 149 5.41 -22.93 -9.96
N LEU A 150 4.97 -22.23 -11.02
CA LEU A 150 4.53 -22.89 -12.26
C LEU A 150 5.69 -23.36 -13.14
N LEU A 151 6.73 -22.51 -13.32
CA LEU A 151 7.78 -22.73 -14.32
C LEU A 151 9.12 -23.11 -13.72
N GLY A 152 9.30 -23.02 -12.41
CA GLY A 152 10.60 -23.13 -11.72
C GLY A 152 11.28 -21.77 -11.54
N LYS A 153 11.96 -21.59 -10.41
CA LYS A 153 12.55 -20.33 -9.95
C LYS A 153 13.51 -19.67 -10.95
N THR A 154 14.27 -20.49 -11.68
CA THR A 154 15.30 -20.05 -12.63
C THR A 154 14.84 -20.10 -14.08
N SER A 155 13.55 -20.33 -14.34
CA SER A 155 13.02 -20.44 -15.70
C SER A 155 13.32 -19.16 -16.52
N PRO A 156 13.94 -19.29 -17.72
CA PRO A 156 14.20 -18.16 -18.60
C PRO A 156 12.89 -17.57 -19.19
N ASN A 157 11.79 -18.29 -19.05
CA ASN A 157 10.48 -17.85 -19.49
C ASN A 157 9.80 -16.89 -18.51
N ILE A 158 10.31 -16.71 -17.31
CA ILE A 158 9.86 -15.65 -16.40
C ILE A 158 10.61 -14.38 -16.76
N LYS A 159 9.90 -13.41 -17.33
CA LYS A 159 10.42 -12.10 -17.69
C LYS A 159 10.11 -11.12 -16.58
N ARG A 160 11.15 -10.69 -15.87
CA ARG A 160 11.04 -9.81 -14.71
C ARG A 160 11.21 -8.36 -15.11
N PHE A 161 10.31 -7.52 -14.63
CA PHE A 161 10.26 -6.08 -14.90
C PHE A 161 10.35 -5.31 -13.59
N GLU A 162 10.78 -4.07 -13.68
CA GLU A 162 10.85 -3.14 -12.56
C GLU A 162 9.45 -2.78 -12.03
N SER A 163 8.45 -2.73 -12.93
CA SER A 163 7.07 -2.42 -12.55
C SER A 163 6.06 -3.26 -13.32
N THR A 164 4.87 -3.43 -12.73
CA THR A 164 3.75 -4.13 -13.39
C THR A 164 3.29 -3.44 -14.68
N PRO A 165 3.17 -2.09 -14.77
CA PRO A 165 2.87 -1.43 -16.04
C PRO A 165 3.85 -1.78 -17.17
N LEU A 166 5.15 -1.86 -16.90
CA LEU A 166 6.15 -2.26 -17.90
C LEU A 166 5.94 -3.71 -18.36
N ALA A 167 5.62 -4.64 -17.45
CA ALA A 167 5.27 -6.00 -17.83
C ALA A 167 4.03 -6.05 -18.74
N ILE A 168 3.00 -5.25 -18.45
CA ILE A 168 1.79 -5.21 -19.28
C ILE A 168 2.05 -4.54 -20.64
N GLN A 169 2.90 -3.52 -20.70
CA GLN A 169 3.33 -2.93 -21.98
C GLN A 169 4.07 -3.95 -22.85
N GLU A 170 4.92 -4.78 -22.25
CA GLU A 170 5.61 -5.88 -22.95
C GLU A 170 4.63 -6.95 -23.44
N LEU A 171 3.54 -7.21 -22.70
CA LEU A 171 2.44 -8.07 -23.18
C LEU A 171 1.74 -7.43 -24.40
N GLN A 172 1.48 -6.14 -24.37
CA GLN A 172 0.84 -5.45 -25.50
C GLN A 172 1.69 -5.46 -26.78
N SER A 173 3.01 -5.40 -26.62
CA SER A 173 3.97 -5.46 -27.75
C SER A 173 4.25 -6.88 -28.23
N GLY A 174 3.79 -7.91 -27.48
CA GLY A 174 3.99 -9.32 -27.82
C GLY A 174 5.33 -9.88 -27.37
N GLY A 175 6.08 -9.20 -26.53
CA GLY A 175 7.34 -9.69 -25.97
C GLY A 175 7.15 -10.77 -24.90
N VAL A 176 5.99 -10.77 -24.22
CA VAL A 176 5.53 -11.86 -23.33
C VAL A 176 4.14 -12.34 -23.76
N ASP A 177 3.79 -13.58 -23.37
CA ASP A 177 2.51 -14.23 -23.70
C ASP A 177 1.41 -13.88 -22.68
N ALA A 178 1.81 -13.62 -21.44
CA ALA A 178 0.92 -13.30 -20.33
C ALA A 178 1.65 -12.47 -19.27
N VAL A 179 0.88 -11.79 -18.41
CA VAL A 179 1.36 -11.15 -17.19
C VAL A 179 0.59 -11.71 -16.00
N ILE A 180 1.26 -11.98 -14.88
CA ILE A 180 0.65 -12.32 -13.60
C ILE A 180 0.88 -11.14 -12.67
N ALA A 181 -0.21 -10.55 -12.17
CA ALA A 181 -0.18 -9.44 -11.22
C ALA A 181 -1.53 -9.30 -10.48
N ASP A 182 -1.58 -8.41 -9.50
CA ASP A 182 -2.75 -8.19 -8.66
C ASP A 182 -3.96 -7.68 -9.45
N ASN A 183 -5.13 -8.18 -9.09
CA ASN A 183 -6.40 -7.89 -9.76
C ASN A 183 -6.69 -6.40 -9.88
N GLY A 184 -6.52 -5.62 -8.80
CA GLY A 184 -6.81 -4.19 -8.80
C GLY A 184 -6.00 -3.43 -9.86
N VAL A 185 -4.71 -3.75 -9.99
CA VAL A 185 -3.81 -3.09 -10.94
C VAL A 185 -4.08 -3.53 -12.38
N VAL A 186 -4.21 -4.83 -12.60
CA VAL A 186 -4.49 -5.37 -13.95
C VAL A 186 -5.80 -4.83 -14.50
N VAL A 187 -6.88 -4.87 -13.70
CA VAL A 187 -8.19 -4.36 -14.12
C VAL A 187 -8.15 -2.86 -14.40
N ASN A 188 -7.50 -2.09 -13.52
CA ASN A 188 -7.34 -0.65 -13.71
C ASN A 188 -6.53 -0.33 -14.98
N PHE A 189 -5.41 -1.02 -15.21
CA PHE A 189 -4.59 -0.80 -16.40
C PHE A 189 -5.38 -1.08 -17.68
N ILE A 190 -6.09 -2.22 -17.74
CA ILE A 190 -6.89 -2.60 -18.91
C ILE A 190 -7.99 -1.58 -19.17
N ALA A 191 -8.69 -1.12 -18.13
CA ALA A 191 -9.75 -0.13 -18.27
C ALA A 191 -9.26 1.19 -18.88
N ASN A 192 -8.04 1.62 -18.52
CA ASN A 192 -7.49 2.92 -18.92
C ASN A 192 -6.61 2.86 -20.19
N ASN A 193 -5.88 1.73 -20.40
CA ASN A 193 -4.84 1.66 -21.43
C ASN A 193 -4.94 0.42 -22.34
N GLY A 194 -5.71 -0.57 -21.95
CA GLY A 194 -5.76 -1.88 -22.63
C GLY A 194 -7.13 -2.27 -23.18
N LYS A 195 -8.11 -1.37 -23.13
CA LYS A 195 -9.49 -1.66 -23.53
C LYS A 195 -9.56 -2.17 -24.97
N GLY A 196 -10.16 -3.35 -25.15
CA GLY A 196 -10.28 -4.02 -26.44
C GLY A 196 -9.03 -4.76 -26.93
N LYS A 197 -7.88 -4.66 -26.24
CA LYS A 197 -6.64 -5.36 -26.61
C LYS A 197 -6.29 -6.49 -25.66
N LEU A 198 -6.58 -6.33 -24.39
CA LEU A 198 -6.26 -7.26 -23.32
C LEU A 198 -7.52 -7.79 -22.63
N ARG A 199 -7.44 -8.98 -22.11
CA ARG A 199 -8.43 -9.59 -21.22
C ARG A 199 -7.77 -10.20 -20.01
N THR A 200 -8.55 -10.42 -18.96
CA THR A 200 -8.13 -11.08 -17.73
C THR A 200 -8.63 -12.50 -17.66
N ILE A 201 -7.88 -13.35 -16.97
CA ILE A 201 -8.27 -14.70 -16.60
C ILE A 201 -8.17 -14.78 -15.07
N ASP A 202 -9.28 -15.11 -14.44
CA ASP A 202 -9.37 -15.42 -13.02
C ASP A 202 -9.25 -16.93 -12.85
N ASP A 203 -8.09 -17.40 -12.39
CA ASP A 203 -7.83 -18.81 -12.18
C ASP A 203 -8.11 -19.18 -10.71
N ALA A 204 -8.87 -20.25 -10.51
CA ALA A 204 -9.28 -20.72 -9.19
C ALA A 204 -8.10 -21.20 -8.31
N SER A 205 -6.95 -21.46 -8.89
CA SER A 205 -5.73 -21.86 -8.15
C SER A 205 -5.06 -20.69 -7.43
N PHE A 206 -5.37 -19.46 -7.80
CA PHE A 206 -4.91 -18.28 -7.05
C PHE A 206 -5.71 -18.10 -5.76
N ALA A 207 -5.00 -18.15 -4.64
CA ALA A 207 -5.59 -17.86 -3.34
C ALA A 207 -5.88 -16.37 -3.17
N LYS A 208 -6.75 -16.04 -2.21
CA LYS A 208 -6.91 -14.68 -1.73
C LYS A 208 -5.64 -14.21 -1.04
N GLU A 209 -5.30 -12.96 -1.27
CA GLU A 209 -4.19 -12.25 -0.67
C GLU A 209 -4.72 -11.05 0.12
N TYR A 210 -3.94 -10.59 1.10
CA TYR A 210 -4.32 -9.45 1.92
C TYR A 210 -3.17 -8.46 1.98
N TYR A 211 -3.46 -7.18 1.74
CA TYR A 211 -2.47 -6.12 1.91
C TYR A 211 -2.44 -5.62 3.34
N GLY A 212 -1.24 -5.35 3.81
CA GLY A 212 -0.97 -4.74 5.11
C GLY A 212 0.01 -3.59 5.01
N ILE A 213 -0.09 -2.68 5.97
CA ILE A 213 0.86 -1.58 6.12
C ILE A 213 2.05 -2.13 6.91
N ALA A 214 3.24 -2.03 6.33
CA ALA A 214 4.44 -2.58 6.95
C ALA A 214 5.20 -1.53 7.77
N VAL A 215 5.72 -1.98 8.90
CA VAL A 215 6.64 -1.22 9.76
C VAL A 215 7.88 -2.07 10.05
N LYS A 216 8.98 -1.43 10.45
CA LYS A 216 10.18 -2.14 10.87
C LYS A 216 9.85 -3.16 11.95
N LYS A 217 10.44 -4.34 11.85
CA LYS A 217 10.26 -5.44 12.81
C LYS A 217 10.46 -4.96 14.24
N GLY A 218 9.49 -5.24 15.11
CA GLY A 218 9.50 -4.86 16.52
C GLY A 218 9.01 -3.44 16.82
N ASN A 219 8.65 -2.62 15.83
CA ASN A 219 8.08 -1.28 16.07
C ASN A 219 6.60 -1.35 16.43
N LYS A 220 6.31 -1.97 17.59
CA LYS A 220 4.95 -2.23 18.07
C LYS A 220 4.15 -0.96 18.33
N ALA A 221 4.80 0.09 18.84
CA ALA A 221 4.11 1.35 19.17
C ALA A 221 3.51 2.02 17.92
N LEU A 222 4.28 2.11 16.83
CA LEU A 222 3.79 2.65 15.56
C LEU A 222 2.71 1.74 14.95
N LEU A 223 2.93 0.42 15.00
CA LEU A 223 1.95 -0.55 14.50
C LEU A 223 0.60 -0.44 15.22
N GLU A 224 0.62 -0.25 16.54
CA GLU A 224 -0.60 -0.04 17.32
C GLU A 224 -1.32 1.26 16.94
N GLN A 225 -0.58 2.35 16.71
CA GLN A 225 -1.17 3.60 16.23
C GLN A 225 -1.83 3.43 14.85
N ILE A 226 -1.18 2.71 13.93
CA ILE A 226 -1.71 2.39 12.60
C ILE A 226 -2.99 1.55 12.74
N ASN A 227 -2.97 0.49 13.53
CA ASN A 227 -4.12 -0.40 13.72
C ASN A 227 -5.32 0.32 14.37
N LYS A 228 -5.07 1.17 15.37
CA LYS A 228 -6.12 2.01 15.96
C LYS A 228 -6.75 2.96 14.93
N GLY A 229 -5.90 3.61 14.13
CA GLY A 229 -6.36 4.49 13.05
C GLY A 229 -7.17 3.72 12.00
N LEU A 230 -6.69 2.54 11.57
CA LEU A 230 -7.38 1.68 10.61
C LEU A 230 -8.75 1.22 11.13
N ALA A 231 -8.82 0.79 12.38
CA ALA A 231 -10.08 0.42 13.02
C ALA A 231 -11.06 1.62 13.08
N ALA A 232 -10.56 2.81 13.41
CA ALA A 232 -11.37 4.02 13.50
C ALA A 232 -11.97 4.43 12.14
N ILE A 233 -11.17 4.42 11.05
CA ILE A 233 -11.67 4.77 9.71
C ILE A 233 -12.63 3.72 9.14
N LYS A 234 -12.50 2.45 9.54
CA LYS A 234 -13.47 1.40 9.20
C LYS A 234 -14.77 1.60 9.97
N ALA A 235 -14.70 1.93 11.25
CA ALA A 235 -15.88 2.11 12.10
C ALA A 235 -16.74 3.34 11.73
N ASP A 236 -16.11 4.43 11.28
CA ASP A 236 -16.83 5.68 10.94
C ASP A 236 -17.20 5.81 9.46
N GLY A 237 -16.95 4.76 8.64
CA GLY A 237 -17.28 4.72 7.21
C GLY A 237 -16.32 5.50 6.31
N THR A 238 -15.25 6.10 6.85
CA THR A 238 -14.23 6.79 6.03
C THR A 238 -13.55 5.82 5.07
N TYR A 239 -13.22 4.62 5.53
CA TYR A 239 -12.64 3.58 4.68
C TYR A 239 -13.56 3.22 3.50
N ASP A 240 -14.84 2.99 3.76
CA ASP A 240 -15.80 2.61 2.73
C ASP A 240 -15.98 3.71 1.67
N LYS A 241 -15.93 4.98 2.10
CA LYS A 241 -15.97 6.13 1.19
C LYS A 241 -14.75 6.15 0.28
N ILE A 242 -13.54 5.96 0.82
CA ILE A 242 -12.29 5.89 0.04
C ILE A 242 -12.34 4.67 -0.89
N TYR A 243 -12.72 3.51 -0.39
CA TYR A 243 -12.84 2.29 -1.20
C TYR A 243 -13.78 2.48 -2.39
N LYS A 244 -14.96 3.06 -2.15
CA LYS A 244 -15.95 3.33 -3.20
C LYS A 244 -15.42 4.31 -4.26
N GLN A 245 -14.59 5.28 -3.90
CA GLN A 245 -14.00 6.23 -4.83
C GLN A 245 -13.09 5.54 -5.86
N TYR A 246 -12.33 4.53 -5.45
CA TYR A 246 -11.34 3.87 -6.31
C TYR A 246 -11.86 2.58 -6.97
N PHE A 247 -12.74 1.85 -6.31
CA PHE A 247 -13.19 0.51 -6.71
C PHE A 247 -14.72 0.39 -6.83
N GLY A 248 -15.47 1.37 -6.37
CA GLY A 248 -16.93 1.41 -6.49
C GLY A 248 -17.33 1.73 -7.92
N LYS A 249 -18.15 0.84 -8.51
CA LYS A 249 -18.90 1.12 -9.74
C LYS A 249 -20.31 1.55 -9.40
#